data_616a819e566d66ae3d13a4cde9b1ed30
#
_entry.id   616a819e566d66ae3d13a4cde9b1ed30
#
_cell.length_a   1.000
_cell.length_b   1.000
_cell.length_c   1.000
_cell.angle_alpha   90.00
_cell.angle_beta   90.00
_cell.angle_gamma   90.00
#
_symmetry.space_group_name_H-M   'P 1'
#
loop_
_entity.id
_entity.type
_entity.pdbx_description
1 polymer ?
#
loop_
_entity_poly.entity_id
_entity_poly.type
_entity_poly.pdbx_seq_one_letter_code
_entity_poly.pdbx_strand_id
1 'polypeptide(L)'
;MLKKIFALCLLLVMLCVSGCGGIKPEQKVSGEILYSVTDATGQKLSFYEKPKRIISMNVSVDEILLDLIDSKRIAALTYFADDPSICSAGEKVKLVKERVQGSNIEWIVALQPDLVIIPDYAMAMIKALRAAGIRVYVCTTPDNMDEIFNFIIDTGKAVGDQEAGEAMVAKLQADLNAIREKVVAKVPEDKRLKVLGLSFMGPLGMKGTFSDLCYYSATLNALEGIDVPHNGALSEEKMLELNPDMIITPSWEYSNQGDPEEFRQRILKNPVYASVNAIKNNKVVKVRDNYLVSTSQYTFKAAEELARNAYPEVFAEK
;
A
#
# COMPACT_ATOMS: atom_id res chain seq x y z
N MET A 1 18.56 52.49 57.50
CA MET A 1 18.21 52.42 56.06
C MET A 1 18.73 51.13 55.37
N LEU A 2 19.90 50.61 55.76
CA LEU A 2 20.51 49.45 55.10
C LEU A 2 19.71 48.12 55.20
N LYS A 3 19.00 47.90 56.33
CA LYS A 3 18.19 46.66 56.54
C LYS A 3 16.90 46.56 55.70
N LYS A 4 16.37 47.71 55.24
CA LYS A 4 15.18 47.71 54.33
C LYS A 4 15.53 47.49 52.89
N ILE A 5 16.74 47.81 52.45
CA ILE A 5 17.24 47.57 51.08
C ILE A 5 17.56 46.07 50.86
N PHE A 6 18.06 45.38 51.91
CA PHE A 6 18.37 43.96 51.86
C PHE A 6 17.10 43.07 51.77
N ALA A 7 15.99 43.47 52.39
CA ALA A 7 14.72 42.76 52.32
C ALA A 7 14.04 42.93 50.95
N LEU A 8 14.25 44.06 50.25
CA LEU A 8 13.68 44.33 48.96
C LEU A 8 14.43 43.56 47.83
N CYS A 9 15.76 43.42 47.98
CA CYS A 9 16.59 42.61 47.02
C CYS A 9 16.31 41.10 47.17
N LEU A 10 15.99 40.59 48.35
CA LEU A 10 15.64 39.17 48.56
C LEU A 10 14.28 38.82 47.99
N LEU A 11 13.32 39.77 47.95
CA LEU A 11 12.00 39.55 47.35
C LEU A 11 12.05 39.58 45.80
N LEU A 12 13.02 40.30 45.19
CA LEU A 12 13.17 40.37 43.75
C LEU A 12 13.87 39.13 43.17
N VAL A 13 14.70 38.44 43.95
CA VAL A 13 15.39 37.21 43.51
C VAL A 13 14.46 35.98 43.55
N MET A 14 13.40 36.00 44.35
CA MET A 14 12.40 34.91 44.35
C MET A 14 11.41 34.94 43.20
N LEU A 15 11.35 36.04 42.42
CA LEU A 15 10.46 36.17 41.27
C LEU A 15 11.10 35.71 39.94
N CYS A 16 12.41 35.39 39.92
CA CYS A 16 13.11 34.97 38.72
C CYS A 16 13.33 33.46 38.56
N VAL A 17 12.84 32.62 39.45
CA VAL A 17 13.02 31.15 39.42
C VAL A 17 11.74 30.39 38.98
N SER A 18 10.69 31.11 38.57
CA SER A 18 9.45 30.47 38.07
C SER A 18 9.41 30.35 36.56
N GLY A 19 10.56 30.23 35.90
CA GLY A 19 10.72 30.10 34.48
C GLY A 19 11.45 28.82 34.09
N CYS A 20 10.96 27.65 34.51
CA CYS A 20 11.44 26.38 33.98
C CYS A 20 10.27 25.50 33.60
N GLY A 21 10.15 25.29 32.30
CA GLY A 21 9.65 24.03 31.71
C GLY A 21 8.33 23.51 32.24
N GLY A 22 7.24 24.24 32.03
CA GLY A 22 5.94 23.66 32.17
C GLY A 22 5.79 22.53 31.14
N ILE A 23 5.91 21.28 31.57
CA ILE A 23 5.29 20.14 30.92
C ILE A 23 3.83 20.59 30.75
N LYS A 24 3.43 20.84 29.48
CA LYS A 24 2.01 21.10 29.20
C LYS A 24 1.24 19.93 29.82
N PRO A 25 0.30 20.18 30.73
CA PRO A 25 -0.50 19.09 31.26
C PRO A 25 -1.16 18.44 30.06
N GLU A 26 -1.05 17.12 29.98
CA GLU A 26 -1.87 16.30 29.10
C GLU A 26 -3.28 16.85 29.20
N GLN A 27 -3.80 17.44 28.12
CA GLN A 27 -5.20 17.86 28.09
C GLN A 27 -6.00 16.58 28.35
N LYS A 28 -6.53 16.44 29.59
CA LYS A 28 -7.55 15.44 29.88
C LYS A 28 -8.70 15.74 28.92
N VAL A 29 -8.74 15.04 27.80
CA VAL A 29 -9.90 15.03 26.92
C VAL A 29 -11.03 14.44 27.77
N SER A 30 -11.91 15.31 28.28
CA SER A 30 -13.08 14.91 29.06
C SER A 30 -14.16 14.46 28.06
N GLY A 31 -14.21 13.16 27.79
CA GLY A 31 -15.18 12.55 26.88
C GLY A 31 -15.19 11.04 27.04
N GLU A 32 -16.28 10.40 26.69
CA GLU A 32 -16.35 8.95 26.55
C GLU A 32 -15.52 8.54 25.31
N ILE A 33 -14.78 7.43 25.42
CA ILE A 33 -14.01 6.89 24.30
C ILE A 33 -15.01 6.41 23.24
N LEU A 34 -14.98 7.02 22.06
CA LEU A 34 -15.83 6.65 20.94
C LEU A 34 -15.42 5.27 20.38
N TYR A 35 -14.11 5.06 20.16
CA TYR A 35 -13.54 3.77 19.75
C TYR A 35 -12.05 3.69 20.09
N SER A 36 -11.49 2.49 20.01
CA SER A 36 -10.06 2.26 20.18
C SER A 36 -9.57 1.27 19.12
N VAL A 37 -8.33 1.44 18.68
CA VAL A 37 -7.65 0.53 17.76
C VAL A 37 -6.26 0.20 18.31
N THR A 38 -5.75 -0.96 17.94
CA THR A 38 -4.35 -1.35 18.22
C THR A 38 -3.59 -1.36 16.92
N ASP A 39 -2.46 -0.68 16.86
CA ASP A 39 -1.63 -0.61 15.66
C ASP A 39 -0.66 -1.81 15.55
N ALA A 40 0.08 -1.91 14.45
CA ALA A 40 1.03 -2.99 14.19
C ALA A 40 2.18 -3.08 15.22
N THR A 41 2.43 -2.01 16.00
CA THR A 41 3.43 -2.03 17.08
C THR A 41 2.83 -2.49 18.44
N GLY A 42 1.56 -2.83 18.46
CA GLY A 42 0.82 -3.16 19.67
C GLY A 42 0.38 -1.95 20.50
N GLN A 43 0.57 -0.73 19.98
CA GLN A 43 0.12 0.48 20.66
C GLN A 43 -1.39 0.65 20.51
N LYS A 44 -2.10 0.78 21.64
CA LYS A 44 -3.52 1.12 21.67
C LYS A 44 -3.71 2.63 21.51
N LEU A 45 -4.51 3.02 20.53
CA LEU A 45 -4.94 4.38 20.27
C LEU A 45 -6.42 4.51 20.64
N SER A 46 -6.79 5.51 21.43
CA SER A 46 -8.17 5.80 21.80
C SER A 46 -8.62 7.10 21.17
N PHE A 47 -9.83 7.12 20.62
CA PHE A 47 -10.41 8.25 19.94
C PHE A 47 -11.71 8.67 20.62
N TYR A 48 -11.87 9.97 20.83
CA TYR A 48 -13.06 10.59 21.40
C TYR A 48 -13.97 11.21 20.33
N GLU A 49 -13.42 11.39 19.13
CA GLU A 49 -14.12 11.75 17.89
C GLU A 49 -13.38 11.13 16.70
N LYS A 50 -14.03 11.06 15.53
CA LYS A 50 -13.39 10.61 14.30
C LYS A 50 -12.30 11.61 13.88
N PRO A 51 -11.12 11.16 13.43
CA PRO A 51 -10.07 12.05 12.91
C PRO A 51 -10.57 12.90 11.75
N LYS A 52 -10.16 14.18 11.74
CA LYS A 52 -10.58 15.20 10.76
C LYS A 52 -9.41 15.76 9.96
N ARG A 53 -8.18 15.46 10.37
CA ARG A 53 -6.94 15.95 9.74
C ARG A 53 -5.94 14.79 9.61
N ILE A 54 -6.27 13.86 8.73
CA ILE A 54 -5.53 12.62 8.54
C ILE A 54 -4.41 12.85 7.54
N ILE A 55 -3.19 12.43 7.87
CA ILE A 55 -2.06 12.36 6.92
C ILE A 55 -1.79 10.89 6.63
N SER A 56 -1.76 10.55 5.35
CA SER A 56 -1.30 9.25 4.88
C SER A 56 0.17 9.31 4.48
N MET A 57 0.92 8.27 4.85
CA MET A 57 2.32 8.07 4.48
C MET A 57 2.55 6.74 3.74
N ASN A 58 1.48 6.19 3.14
CA ASN A 58 1.52 4.98 2.34
C ASN A 58 0.54 5.12 1.17
N VAL A 59 0.98 4.83 -0.06
CA VAL A 59 0.16 5.03 -1.27
C VAL A 59 -1.11 4.18 -1.28
N SER A 60 -1.07 2.97 -0.75
CA SER A 60 -2.28 2.14 -0.64
C SER A 60 -3.27 2.70 0.37
N VAL A 61 -2.78 3.35 1.45
CA VAL A 61 -3.63 4.11 2.38
C VAL A 61 -4.22 5.34 1.70
N ASP A 62 -3.45 6.05 0.84
CA ASP A 62 -4.00 7.15 0.02
C ASP A 62 -5.21 6.69 -0.78
N GLU A 63 -5.06 5.58 -1.49
CA GLU A 63 -6.09 4.97 -2.33
C GLU A 63 -7.33 4.56 -1.51
N ILE A 64 -7.10 3.90 -0.37
CA ILE A 64 -8.17 3.47 0.53
C ILE A 64 -8.92 4.69 1.07
N LEU A 65 -8.23 5.68 1.62
CA LEU A 65 -8.84 6.86 2.22
C LEU A 65 -9.67 7.67 1.21
N LEU A 66 -9.17 7.82 -0.02
CA LEU A 66 -9.87 8.58 -1.08
C LEU A 66 -11.20 7.95 -1.51
N ASP A 67 -11.38 6.66 -1.27
CA ASP A 67 -12.63 5.95 -1.57
C ASP A 67 -13.48 5.70 -0.32
N LEU A 68 -12.86 5.73 0.86
CA LEU A 68 -13.49 5.32 2.10
C LEU A 68 -14.14 6.47 2.87
N ILE A 69 -13.52 7.68 2.85
CA ILE A 69 -13.96 8.82 3.67
C ILE A 69 -14.08 10.10 2.84
N ASP A 70 -14.74 11.12 3.41
CA ASP A 70 -14.75 12.47 2.82
C ASP A 70 -13.31 13.01 2.75
N SER A 71 -12.88 13.41 1.56
CA SER A 71 -11.54 13.96 1.29
C SER A 71 -11.20 15.19 2.15
N LYS A 72 -12.20 15.92 2.67
CA LYS A 72 -12.01 17.03 3.60
C LYS A 72 -11.36 16.61 4.92
N ARG A 73 -11.45 15.33 5.27
CA ARG A 73 -10.78 14.76 6.45
C ARG A 73 -9.32 14.39 6.19
N ILE A 74 -8.87 14.43 4.94
CA ILE A 74 -7.49 14.09 4.55
C ILE A 74 -6.69 15.38 4.45
N ALA A 75 -5.72 15.56 5.33
CA ALA A 75 -4.86 16.74 5.37
C ALA A 75 -3.74 16.65 4.32
N ALA A 76 -3.17 15.47 4.10
CA ALA A 76 -2.16 15.26 3.06
C ALA A 76 -2.11 13.78 2.63
N LEU A 77 -1.73 13.57 1.37
CA LEU A 77 -1.39 12.27 0.77
C LEU A 77 0.12 12.16 0.58
N THR A 78 0.61 10.99 0.19
CA THR A 78 2.00 10.82 -0.25
C THR A 78 2.24 11.58 -1.55
N TYR A 79 3.49 11.94 -1.84
CA TYR A 79 3.85 12.51 -3.14
C TYR A 79 3.65 11.51 -4.30
N PHE A 80 3.64 10.20 -3.99
CA PHE A 80 3.33 9.14 -4.96
C PHE A 80 1.90 9.19 -5.50
N ALA A 81 0.99 9.86 -4.79
CA ALA A 81 -0.40 10.00 -5.23
C ALA A 81 -0.53 10.74 -6.57
N ASP A 82 0.43 11.60 -6.92
CA ASP A 82 0.42 12.37 -8.16
C ASP A 82 0.92 11.59 -9.38
N ASP A 83 1.52 10.42 -9.17
CA ASP A 83 2.02 9.58 -10.27
C ASP A 83 0.99 8.49 -10.62
N PRO A 84 0.34 8.57 -11.80
CA PRO A 84 -0.66 7.58 -12.21
C PRO A 84 -0.07 6.19 -12.51
N SER A 85 1.26 6.08 -12.60
CA SER A 85 1.93 4.78 -12.72
C SER A 85 2.12 4.08 -11.36
N ILE A 86 1.90 4.80 -10.26
CA ILE A 86 2.00 4.30 -8.88
C ILE A 86 0.64 4.25 -8.21
N CYS A 87 -0.12 5.35 -8.27
CA CYS A 87 -1.42 5.50 -7.60
C CYS A 87 -2.57 5.28 -8.59
N SER A 88 -3.49 4.41 -8.23
CA SER A 88 -4.65 4.03 -9.04
C SER A 88 -5.91 4.86 -8.77
N ALA A 89 -5.87 5.82 -7.83
CA ALA A 89 -7.03 6.62 -7.42
C ALA A 89 -7.46 7.68 -8.47
N GLY A 90 -6.63 7.93 -9.49
CA GLY A 90 -6.96 8.82 -10.62
C GLY A 90 -7.23 10.27 -10.17
N GLU A 91 -8.29 10.88 -10.72
CA GLU A 91 -8.63 12.29 -10.46
C GLU A 91 -8.96 12.59 -8.98
N LYS A 92 -9.28 11.57 -8.17
CA LYS A 92 -9.60 11.76 -6.75
C LYS A 92 -8.45 12.36 -5.95
N VAL A 93 -7.20 12.11 -6.36
CA VAL A 93 -6.02 12.68 -5.69
C VAL A 93 -6.02 14.21 -5.67
N LYS A 94 -6.67 14.86 -6.65
CA LYS A 94 -6.79 16.32 -6.75
C LYS A 94 -7.70 16.94 -5.69
N LEU A 95 -8.51 16.12 -5.01
CA LEU A 95 -9.37 16.59 -3.91
C LEU A 95 -8.57 16.96 -2.67
N VAL A 96 -7.33 16.44 -2.54
CA VAL A 96 -6.41 16.75 -1.45
C VAL A 96 -5.21 17.50 -2.03
N LYS A 97 -4.90 18.69 -1.50
CA LYS A 97 -3.86 19.58 -2.07
C LYS A 97 -2.45 19.25 -1.59
N GLU A 98 -2.32 18.88 -0.33
CA GLU A 98 -1.02 18.72 0.30
C GLU A 98 -0.40 17.34 0.04
N ARG A 99 0.94 17.32 -0.11
CA ARG A 99 1.71 16.09 -0.35
C ARG A 99 2.83 15.97 0.65
N VAL A 100 2.91 14.82 1.32
CA VAL A 100 4.05 14.49 2.18
C VAL A 100 5.26 14.18 1.31
N GLN A 101 6.34 14.94 1.50
CA GLN A 101 7.61 14.71 0.82
C GLN A 101 8.68 14.28 1.83
N GLY A 102 9.18 13.07 1.68
CA GLY A 102 10.26 12.54 2.50
C GLY A 102 9.96 12.52 4.00
N SER A 103 10.96 12.84 4.82
CA SER A 103 10.92 12.74 6.29
C SER A 103 10.82 14.08 6.99
N ASN A 104 10.20 15.09 6.39
CA ASN A 104 10.08 16.43 6.99
C ASN A 104 9.01 16.45 8.09
N ILE A 105 9.44 16.13 9.31
CA ILE A 105 8.57 16.07 10.49
C ILE A 105 7.98 17.45 10.82
N GLU A 106 8.77 18.52 10.69
CA GLU A 106 8.34 19.89 11.01
C GLU A 106 7.17 20.30 10.11
N TRP A 107 7.21 19.94 8.84
CA TRP A 107 6.13 20.19 7.90
C TRP A 107 4.87 19.38 8.28
N ILE A 108 5.03 18.09 8.66
CA ILE A 108 3.92 17.27 9.13
C ILE A 108 3.28 17.88 10.39
N VAL A 109 4.10 18.33 11.36
CA VAL A 109 3.62 18.99 12.58
C VAL A 109 2.88 20.29 12.25
N ALA A 110 3.38 21.08 11.28
CA ALA A 110 2.76 22.34 10.86
C ALA A 110 1.36 22.14 10.26
N LEU A 111 1.07 20.98 9.68
CA LEU A 111 -0.26 20.61 9.20
C LEU A 111 -1.24 20.26 10.34
N GLN A 112 -0.77 20.16 11.58
CA GLN A 112 -1.57 19.86 12.77
C GLN A 112 -2.47 18.61 12.57
N PRO A 113 -1.92 17.46 12.18
CA PRO A 113 -2.73 16.26 12.01
C PRO A 113 -3.26 15.76 13.35
N ASP A 114 -4.45 15.18 13.33
CA ASP A 114 -5.01 14.45 14.47
C ASP A 114 -4.79 12.93 14.35
N LEU A 115 -4.38 12.47 13.15
CA LEU A 115 -3.90 11.12 12.90
C LEU A 115 -2.89 11.10 11.74
N VAL A 116 -1.78 10.37 11.92
CA VAL A 116 -0.86 10.01 10.85
C VAL A 116 -0.88 8.48 10.71
N ILE A 117 -1.13 7.98 9.49
CA ILE A 117 -1.04 6.55 9.16
C ILE A 117 0.26 6.32 8.41
N ILE A 118 1.12 5.44 8.93
CA ILE A 118 2.50 5.26 8.47
C ILE A 118 2.89 3.78 8.48
N PRO A 119 3.65 3.29 7.49
CA PRO A 119 4.11 1.91 7.47
C PRO A 119 5.19 1.64 8.53
N ASP A 120 5.24 0.39 9.03
CA ASP A 120 6.08 -0.08 10.12
C ASP A 120 7.60 0.02 9.85
N TYR A 121 8.02 -0.05 8.60
CA TYR A 121 9.43 0.11 8.23
C TYR A 121 9.96 1.54 8.44
N ALA A 122 9.11 2.54 8.68
CA ALA A 122 9.50 3.93 8.92
C ALA A 122 9.79 4.23 10.40
N MET A 123 10.41 3.31 11.14
CA MET A 123 10.56 3.35 12.60
C MET A 123 11.15 4.65 13.17
N ALA A 124 12.12 5.27 12.48
CA ALA A 124 12.73 6.52 12.94
C ALA A 124 11.70 7.66 12.94
N MET A 125 10.89 7.74 11.89
CA MET A 125 9.84 8.75 11.75
C MET A 125 8.69 8.51 12.73
N ILE A 126 8.27 7.26 12.92
CA ILE A 126 7.26 6.87 13.90
C ILE A 126 7.64 7.40 15.30
N LYS A 127 8.89 7.14 15.73
CA LYS A 127 9.40 7.61 17.03
C LYS A 127 9.39 9.14 17.13
N ALA A 128 9.82 9.83 16.08
CA ALA A 128 9.89 11.28 16.08
C ALA A 128 8.51 11.95 16.07
N LEU A 129 7.56 11.44 15.29
CA LEU A 129 6.18 11.93 15.28
C LEU A 129 5.48 11.71 16.63
N ARG A 130 5.66 10.54 17.24
CA ARG A 130 5.15 10.25 18.59
C ARG A 130 5.78 11.17 19.64
N ALA A 131 7.09 11.44 19.56
CA ALA A 131 7.79 12.37 20.45
C ALA A 131 7.29 13.82 20.27
N ALA A 132 6.83 14.20 19.07
CA ALA A 132 6.18 15.47 18.79
C ALA A 132 4.70 15.53 19.29
N GLY A 133 4.20 14.46 19.92
CA GLY A 133 2.84 14.38 20.43
C GLY A 133 1.77 14.09 19.37
N ILE A 134 2.17 13.65 18.17
CA ILE A 134 1.24 13.29 17.10
C ILE A 134 0.74 11.87 17.33
N ARG A 135 -0.57 11.66 17.16
CA ARG A 135 -1.17 10.33 17.15
C ARG A 135 -0.78 9.60 15.85
N VAL A 136 -0.10 8.46 16.00
CA VAL A 136 0.44 7.69 14.88
C VAL A 136 -0.14 6.29 14.92
N TYR A 137 -0.83 5.91 13.85
CA TYR A 137 -1.27 4.54 13.58
C TYR A 137 -0.26 3.88 12.64
N VAL A 138 0.39 2.83 13.10
CA VAL A 138 1.39 2.08 12.33
C VAL A 138 0.71 0.90 11.64
N CYS A 139 0.86 0.82 10.33
CA CYS A 139 0.33 -0.28 9.53
C CYS A 139 1.45 -1.17 8.98
N THR A 140 1.17 -2.45 8.76
CA THR A 140 2.03 -3.38 8.05
C THR A 140 1.70 -3.39 6.56
N THR A 141 2.65 -3.75 5.70
CA THR A 141 2.38 -3.98 4.29
C THR A 141 1.80 -5.39 4.12
N PRO A 142 0.63 -5.54 3.49
CA PRO A 142 0.05 -6.85 3.22
C PRO A 142 0.89 -7.67 2.23
N ASP A 143 0.92 -8.99 2.43
CA ASP A 143 1.67 -9.93 1.59
C ASP A 143 0.77 -10.92 0.80
N ASN A 144 -0.51 -10.93 1.11
CA ASN A 144 -1.52 -11.77 0.44
C ASN A 144 -2.89 -11.08 0.46
N MET A 145 -3.88 -11.67 -0.22
CA MET A 145 -5.20 -11.08 -0.39
C MET A 145 -5.98 -10.95 0.92
N ASP A 146 -5.89 -11.93 1.82
CA ASP A 146 -6.56 -11.87 3.12
C ASP A 146 -6.00 -10.72 3.98
N GLU A 147 -4.69 -10.52 3.92
CA GLU A 147 -4.05 -9.38 4.59
C GLU A 147 -4.44 -8.05 3.95
N ILE A 148 -4.64 -7.98 2.62
CA ILE A 148 -5.17 -6.77 1.94
C ILE A 148 -6.59 -6.48 2.45
N PHE A 149 -7.45 -7.49 2.57
CA PHE A 149 -8.79 -7.30 3.12
C PHE A 149 -8.74 -6.76 4.55
N ASN A 150 -7.91 -7.35 5.41
CA ASN A 150 -7.72 -6.87 6.77
C ASN A 150 -7.13 -5.45 6.82
N PHE A 151 -6.17 -5.13 5.95
CA PHE A 151 -5.55 -3.81 5.86
C PHE A 151 -6.57 -2.71 5.52
N ILE A 152 -7.50 -2.98 4.60
CA ILE A 152 -8.59 -2.07 4.26
C ILE A 152 -9.53 -1.86 5.46
N ILE A 153 -9.95 -2.96 6.12
CA ILE A 153 -10.82 -2.90 7.31
C ILE A 153 -10.12 -2.15 8.45
N ASP A 154 -8.85 -2.43 8.70
CA ASP A 154 -8.09 -1.82 9.80
C ASP A 154 -7.79 -0.33 9.53
N THR A 155 -7.60 0.06 8.27
CA THR A 155 -7.56 1.48 7.87
C THR A 155 -8.89 2.15 8.17
N GLY A 156 -10.01 1.49 7.85
CA GLY A 156 -11.35 1.96 8.19
C GLY A 156 -11.55 2.12 9.70
N LYS A 157 -11.13 1.13 10.49
CA LYS A 157 -11.16 1.22 11.99
C LYS A 157 -10.33 2.39 12.49
N ALA A 158 -9.10 2.58 11.95
CA ALA A 158 -8.20 3.64 12.38
C ALA A 158 -8.81 5.04 12.20
N VAL A 159 -9.63 5.24 11.17
CA VAL A 159 -10.30 6.52 10.88
C VAL A 159 -11.72 6.61 11.42
N GLY A 160 -12.20 5.55 12.12
CA GLY A 160 -13.53 5.50 12.73
C GLY A 160 -14.68 5.19 11.78
N ASP A 161 -14.36 4.57 10.62
CA ASP A 161 -15.31 4.19 9.57
C ASP A 161 -15.19 2.70 9.22
N GLN A 162 -15.19 1.82 10.25
CA GLN A 162 -15.02 0.37 10.08
C GLN A 162 -16.03 -0.23 9.09
N GLU A 163 -17.31 0.14 9.21
CA GLU A 163 -18.38 -0.38 8.34
C GLU A 163 -18.13 -0.06 6.86
N ALA A 164 -17.56 1.14 6.58
CA ALA A 164 -17.18 1.50 5.21
C ALA A 164 -16.01 0.65 4.70
N GLY A 165 -15.04 0.32 5.57
CA GLY A 165 -13.95 -0.60 5.25
C GLY A 165 -14.46 -2.01 4.95
N GLU A 166 -15.38 -2.54 5.77
CA GLU A 166 -16.02 -3.85 5.57
C GLU A 166 -16.82 -3.89 4.26
N ALA A 167 -17.58 -2.83 3.96
CA ALA A 167 -18.33 -2.71 2.70
C ALA A 167 -17.40 -2.64 1.48
N MET A 168 -16.27 -1.94 1.59
CA MET A 168 -15.24 -1.88 0.53
C MET A 168 -14.64 -3.26 0.27
N VAL A 169 -14.33 -4.03 1.31
CA VAL A 169 -13.82 -5.40 1.18
C VAL A 169 -14.87 -6.32 0.56
N ALA A 170 -16.12 -6.24 1.00
CA ALA A 170 -17.20 -7.05 0.41
C ALA A 170 -17.34 -6.79 -1.09
N LYS A 171 -17.24 -5.52 -1.52
CA LYS A 171 -17.25 -5.17 -2.94
C LYS A 171 -16.02 -5.73 -3.66
N LEU A 172 -14.80 -5.57 -3.10
CA LEU A 172 -13.57 -6.09 -3.69
C LEU A 172 -13.64 -7.61 -3.89
N GLN A 173 -14.11 -8.35 -2.88
CA GLN A 173 -14.30 -9.80 -2.98
C GLN A 173 -15.31 -10.18 -4.07
N ALA A 174 -16.41 -9.43 -4.18
CA ALA A 174 -17.40 -9.65 -5.23
C ALA A 174 -16.80 -9.41 -6.63
N ASP A 175 -16.04 -8.31 -6.82
CA ASP A 175 -15.39 -8.00 -8.08
C ASP A 175 -14.36 -9.08 -8.48
N LEU A 176 -13.53 -9.53 -7.54
CA LEU A 176 -12.55 -10.60 -7.74
C LEU A 176 -13.22 -11.94 -8.10
N ASN A 177 -14.27 -12.32 -7.37
CA ASN A 177 -15.02 -13.55 -7.66
C ASN A 177 -15.70 -13.49 -9.02
N ALA A 178 -16.28 -12.35 -9.41
CA ALA A 178 -16.91 -12.17 -10.71
C ALA A 178 -15.93 -12.37 -11.88
N ILE A 179 -14.68 -11.91 -11.73
CA ILE A 179 -13.61 -12.15 -12.72
C ILE A 179 -13.37 -13.65 -12.85
N ARG A 180 -13.14 -14.33 -11.72
CA ARG A 180 -12.88 -15.77 -11.69
C ARG A 180 -14.03 -16.57 -12.29
N GLU A 181 -15.26 -16.33 -11.85
CA GLU A 181 -16.46 -17.02 -12.33
C GLU A 181 -16.63 -16.87 -13.84
N LYS A 182 -16.41 -15.65 -14.36
CA LYS A 182 -16.50 -15.39 -15.81
C LYS A 182 -15.52 -16.22 -16.61
N VAL A 183 -14.29 -16.43 -16.11
CA VAL A 183 -13.27 -17.26 -16.77
C VAL A 183 -13.61 -18.74 -16.61
N VAL A 184 -13.87 -19.20 -15.38
CA VAL A 184 -14.13 -20.62 -15.06
C VAL A 184 -15.35 -21.16 -15.83
N ALA A 185 -16.36 -20.33 -16.08
CA ALA A 185 -17.54 -20.70 -16.88
C ALA A 185 -17.20 -21.08 -18.33
N LYS A 186 -16.05 -20.65 -18.86
CA LYS A 186 -15.67 -20.85 -20.27
C LYS A 186 -14.36 -21.61 -20.46
N VAL A 187 -13.48 -21.59 -19.45
CA VAL A 187 -12.15 -22.19 -19.51
C VAL A 187 -12.06 -23.36 -18.54
N PRO A 188 -12.06 -24.62 -19.02
CA PRO A 188 -11.86 -25.80 -18.19
C PRO A 188 -10.54 -25.76 -17.43
N GLU A 189 -10.44 -26.48 -16.33
CA GLU A 189 -9.28 -26.45 -15.42
C GLU A 189 -7.99 -26.89 -16.13
N ASP A 190 -8.07 -27.94 -16.96
CA ASP A 190 -6.95 -28.47 -17.75
C ASP A 190 -6.49 -27.54 -18.88
N LYS A 191 -7.20 -26.44 -19.13
CA LYS A 191 -6.89 -25.41 -20.12
C LYS A 191 -6.41 -24.09 -19.51
N ARG A 192 -6.30 -24.05 -18.17
CA ARG A 192 -5.80 -22.83 -17.50
C ARG A 192 -4.32 -22.62 -17.78
N LEU A 193 -3.98 -21.38 -18.14
CA LEU A 193 -2.62 -21.01 -18.51
C LEU A 193 -1.74 -20.92 -17.27
N LYS A 194 -0.52 -21.46 -17.38
CA LYS A 194 0.55 -21.30 -16.42
C LYS A 194 1.26 -19.96 -16.64
N VAL A 195 1.24 -19.10 -15.64
CA VAL A 195 1.74 -17.72 -15.72
C VAL A 195 2.98 -17.54 -14.87
N LEU A 196 4.04 -16.98 -15.46
CA LEU A 196 5.24 -16.54 -14.77
C LEU A 196 5.25 -15.01 -14.70
N GLY A 197 5.21 -14.45 -13.49
CA GLY A 197 5.41 -13.03 -13.27
C GLY A 197 6.87 -12.70 -13.06
N LEU A 198 7.37 -11.67 -13.73
CA LEU A 198 8.74 -11.17 -13.60
C LEU A 198 8.73 -9.67 -13.29
N SER A 199 9.60 -9.26 -12.38
CA SER A 199 9.95 -7.86 -12.13
C SER A 199 11.43 -7.61 -12.44
N PHE A 200 11.88 -6.36 -12.39
CA PHE A 200 13.30 -6.03 -12.50
C PHE A 200 14.14 -6.64 -11.38
N MET A 201 13.53 -6.94 -10.23
CA MET A 201 14.20 -7.51 -9.06
C MET A 201 14.19 -9.04 -9.04
N GLY A 202 13.44 -9.67 -9.94
CA GLY A 202 13.30 -11.12 -10.00
C GLY A 202 11.86 -11.58 -10.21
N PRO A 203 11.58 -12.87 -10.03
CA PRO A 203 10.24 -13.41 -10.18
C PRO A 203 9.24 -12.80 -9.20
N LEU A 204 8.03 -12.52 -9.68
CA LEU A 204 6.91 -12.11 -8.84
C LEU A 204 6.35 -13.33 -8.12
N GLY A 205 6.30 -13.23 -6.81
CA GLY A 205 5.46 -14.03 -5.92
C GLY A 205 5.50 -15.55 -6.05
N MET A 206 6.40 -16.13 -5.31
CA MET A 206 6.31 -17.57 -4.96
C MET A 206 5.15 -17.84 -3.99
N LYS A 207 4.76 -16.84 -3.22
CA LYS A 207 3.66 -16.81 -2.25
C LYS A 207 3.01 -15.44 -2.29
N GLY A 208 1.84 -15.32 -1.67
CA GLY A 208 1.22 -14.03 -1.46
C GLY A 208 0.38 -13.52 -2.63
N THR A 209 0.32 -12.21 -2.77
CA THR A 209 -0.63 -11.51 -3.64
C THR A 209 -0.63 -12.01 -5.09
N PHE A 210 0.53 -12.33 -5.68
CA PHE A 210 0.56 -12.81 -7.07
C PHE A 210 -0.09 -14.18 -7.25
N SER A 211 0.07 -15.11 -6.29
CA SER A 211 -0.63 -16.40 -6.31
C SER A 211 -2.14 -16.21 -6.20
N ASP A 212 -2.58 -15.28 -5.34
CA ASP A 212 -4.01 -14.94 -5.22
C ASP A 212 -4.54 -14.29 -6.50
N LEU A 213 -3.77 -13.41 -7.16
CA LEU A 213 -4.14 -12.84 -8.45
C LEU A 213 -4.27 -13.93 -9.54
N CYS A 214 -3.38 -14.93 -9.54
CA CYS A 214 -3.51 -16.09 -10.42
C CYS A 214 -4.80 -16.88 -10.10
N TYR A 215 -5.10 -17.10 -8.82
CA TYR A 215 -6.34 -17.74 -8.42
C TYR A 215 -7.57 -16.98 -8.94
N TYR A 216 -7.67 -15.67 -8.71
CA TYR A 216 -8.82 -14.87 -9.12
C TYR A 216 -8.92 -14.67 -10.64
N SER A 217 -7.81 -14.66 -11.36
CA SER A 217 -7.79 -14.63 -12.83
C SER A 217 -8.03 -16.00 -13.47
N ALA A 218 -8.19 -17.06 -12.65
CA ALA A 218 -8.27 -18.45 -13.05
C ALA A 218 -7.08 -18.91 -13.92
N THR A 219 -5.88 -18.38 -13.64
CA THR A 219 -4.60 -18.85 -14.16
C THR A 219 -3.87 -19.69 -13.10
N LEU A 220 -2.73 -20.25 -13.44
CA LEU A 220 -1.88 -21.03 -12.54
C LEU A 220 -0.57 -20.28 -12.34
N ASN A 221 -0.13 -20.08 -11.09
CA ASN A 221 1.19 -19.51 -10.83
C ASN A 221 2.27 -20.54 -11.22
N ALA A 222 3.16 -20.18 -12.14
CA ALA A 222 4.23 -21.07 -12.59
C ALA A 222 5.24 -21.43 -11.49
N LEU A 223 5.29 -20.65 -10.41
CA LEU A 223 6.18 -20.82 -9.27
C LEU A 223 5.48 -21.44 -8.05
N GLU A 224 4.23 -21.87 -8.18
CA GLU A 224 3.54 -22.48 -7.06
C GLU A 224 4.28 -23.72 -6.53
N GLY A 225 4.59 -23.71 -5.22
CA GLY A 225 5.33 -24.79 -4.58
C GLY A 225 6.84 -24.86 -4.92
N ILE A 226 7.36 -23.89 -5.65
CA ILE A 226 8.77 -23.82 -6.06
C ILE A 226 9.49 -22.75 -5.23
N ASP A 227 10.58 -23.16 -4.58
CA ASP A 227 11.45 -22.22 -3.86
C ASP A 227 12.47 -21.61 -4.84
N VAL A 228 12.36 -20.31 -5.10
CA VAL A 228 13.33 -19.51 -5.87
C VAL A 228 13.85 -18.37 -5.00
N PRO A 229 15.13 -17.98 -5.13
CA PRO A 229 15.69 -16.87 -4.34
C PRO A 229 14.86 -15.59 -4.50
N HIS A 230 14.54 -14.94 -3.40
CA HIS A 230 13.67 -13.75 -3.35
C HIS A 230 14.22 -12.56 -4.14
N ASN A 231 15.54 -12.47 -4.29
CA ASN A 231 16.24 -11.42 -5.05
C ASN A 231 17.26 -12.08 -5.99
N GLY A 232 16.80 -12.64 -7.08
CA GLY A 232 17.68 -13.27 -8.05
C GLY A 232 17.02 -13.48 -9.40
N ALA A 233 17.82 -13.39 -10.46
CA ALA A 233 17.34 -13.73 -11.78
C ALA A 233 16.97 -15.22 -11.82
N LEU A 234 15.86 -15.53 -12.47
CA LEU A 234 15.51 -16.91 -12.79
C LEU A 234 16.54 -17.46 -13.77
N SER A 235 17.10 -18.64 -13.50
CA SER A 235 18.06 -19.25 -14.42
C SER A 235 17.37 -19.68 -15.73
N GLU A 236 18.15 -19.77 -16.81
CA GLU A 236 17.63 -20.20 -18.11
C GLU A 236 17.09 -21.63 -18.05
N GLU A 237 17.77 -22.51 -17.33
CA GLU A 237 17.32 -23.89 -17.11
C GLU A 237 15.96 -23.90 -16.40
N LYS A 238 15.80 -23.04 -15.37
CA LYS A 238 14.55 -22.99 -14.63
C LYS A 238 13.42 -22.43 -15.47
N MET A 239 13.67 -21.44 -16.32
CA MET A 239 12.69 -20.93 -17.29
C MET A 239 12.22 -22.04 -18.24
N LEU A 240 13.14 -22.86 -18.77
CA LEU A 240 12.82 -23.98 -19.65
C LEU A 240 12.04 -25.08 -18.92
N GLU A 241 12.42 -25.40 -17.67
CA GLU A 241 11.72 -26.37 -16.83
C GLU A 241 10.28 -25.93 -16.52
N LEU A 242 10.09 -24.67 -16.14
CA LEU A 242 8.79 -24.09 -15.86
C LEU A 242 7.90 -24.09 -17.10
N ASN A 243 8.47 -23.80 -18.25
CA ASN A 243 7.78 -23.70 -19.54
C ASN A 243 6.42 -22.99 -19.42
N PRO A 244 6.37 -21.71 -19.00
CA PRO A 244 5.11 -20.98 -18.78
C PRO A 244 4.39 -20.76 -20.11
N ASP A 245 3.04 -20.71 -20.05
CA ASP A 245 2.19 -20.40 -21.19
C ASP A 245 2.05 -18.89 -21.43
N MET A 246 2.26 -18.08 -20.36
CA MET A 246 2.29 -16.64 -20.40
C MET A 246 3.37 -16.10 -19.45
N ILE A 247 4.07 -15.07 -19.87
CA ILE A 247 5.04 -14.32 -19.06
C ILE A 247 4.54 -12.90 -18.89
N ILE A 248 4.50 -12.43 -17.64
CA ILE A 248 4.24 -11.03 -17.31
C ILE A 248 5.57 -10.34 -17.09
N THR A 249 5.72 -9.15 -17.65
CA THR A 249 6.90 -8.29 -17.52
C THR A 249 6.51 -6.92 -16.95
N PRO A 250 7.48 -6.18 -16.35
CA PRO A 250 7.24 -4.83 -15.84
C PRO A 250 6.62 -3.92 -16.92
N SER A 251 5.80 -2.97 -16.47
CA SER A 251 5.20 -1.94 -17.32
C SER A 251 5.72 -0.54 -17.02
N TRP A 252 6.38 -0.35 -15.90
CA TRP A 252 6.81 0.94 -15.38
C TRP A 252 8.31 1.00 -15.11
N GLU A 253 8.93 2.16 -15.42
CA GLU A 253 10.32 2.46 -15.09
C GLU A 253 10.42 2.87 -13.61
N TYR A 254 10.79 1.94 -12.75
CA TYR A 254 11.04 2.26 -11.34
C TYR A 254 12.50 2.66 -11.11
N SER A 255 12.72 3.91 -10.68
CA SER A 255 14.00 4.40 -10.10
C SER A 255 15.27 3.91 -10.82
N ASN A 256 15.39 4.07 -12.13
CA ASN A 256 16.56 3.67 -12.91
C ASN A 256 16.86 2.14 -12.95
N GLN A 257 15.88 1.29 -12.67
CA GLN A 257 16.08 -0.17 -12.73
C GLN A 257 16.10 -0.72 -14.15
N GLY A 258 15.64 0.04 -15.13
CA GLY A 258 15.71 -0.31 -16.54
C GLY A 258 14.44 0.02 -17.33
N ASP A 259 14.55 -0.07 -18.66
CA ASP A 259 13.43 0.10 -19.57
C ASP A 259 12.58 -1.19 -19.62
N PRO A 260 11.27 -1.12 -19.32
CA PRO A 260 10.35 -2.26 -19.38
C PRO A 260 10.29 -2.92 -20.75
N GLU A 261 10.42 -2.15 -21.85
CA GLU A 261 10.41 -2.72 -23.19
C GLU A 261 11.71 -3.43 -23.51
N GLU A 262 12.87 -2.89 -23.13
CA GLU A 262 14.13 -3.61 -23.23
C GLU A 262 14.11 -4.91 -22.43
N PHE A 263 13.55 -4.90 -21.22
CA PHE A 263 13.40 -6.09 -20.39
C PHE A 263 12.58 -7.17 -21.11
N ARG A 264 11.43 -6.77 -21.66
CA ARG A 264 10.55 -7.65 -22.42
C ARG A 264 11.24 -8.19 -23.67
N GLN A 265 11.94 -7.33 -24.42
CA GLN A 265 12.65 -7.70 -25.66
C GLN A 265 13.81 -8.65 -25.40
N ARG A 266 14.51 -8.54 -24.27
CA ARG A 266 15.55 -9.52 -23.89
C ARG A 266 14.98 -10.92 -23.73
N ILE A 267 13.79 -11.04 -23.15
CA ILE A 267 13.11 -12.33 -23.02
C ILE A 267 12.68 -12.86 -24.39
N LEU A 268 12.02 -12.04 -25.19
CA LEU A 268 11.51 -12.43 -26.51
C LEU A 268 12.61 -12.85 -27.50
N LYS A 269 13.78 -12.18 -27.46
CA LYS A 269 14.89 -12.40 -28.38
C LYS A 269 15.91 -13.41 -27.90
N ASN A 270 15.79 -13.92 -26.68
CA ASN A 270 16.72 -14.93 -26.17
C ASN A 270 16.49 -16.27 -26.90
N PRO A 271 17.47 -16.76 -27.70
CA PRO A 271 17.32 -18.00 -28.48
C PRO A 271 17.11 -19.24 -27.57
N VAL A 272 17.59 -19.21 -26.33
CA VAL A 272 17.41 -20.29 -25.34
C VAL A 272 15.92 -20.49 -25.03
N TYR A 273 15.13 -19.41 -25.06
CA TYR A 273 13.71 -19.45 -24.73
C TYR A 273 12.78 -19.76 -25.92
N ALA A 274 13.33 -20.00 -27.11
CA ALA A 274 12.54 -20.26 -28.32
C ALA A 274 11.55 -21.43 -28.19
N SER A 275 11.86 -22.39 -27.30
CA SER A 275 10.98 -23.54 -27.02
C SER A 275 9.90 -23.28 -25.98
N VAL A 276 9.95 -22.17 -25.22
CA VAL A 276 8.99 -21.81 -24.16
C VAL A 276 7.63 -21.48 -24.78
N ASN A 277 6.56 -22.02 -24.22
CA ASN A 277 5.20 -21.84 -24.71
C ASN A 277 4.81 -20.35 -24.85
N ALA A 278 5.13 -19.52 -23.84
CA ALA A 278 4.86 -18.09 -23.86
C ALA A 278 5.50 -17.37 -25.05
N ILE A 279 6.71 -17.78 -25.44
CA ILE A 279 7.44 -17.20 -26.57
C ILE A 279 6.79 -17.67 -27.88
N LYS A 280 6.56 -18.97 -28.05
CA LYS A 280 5.91 -19.54 -29.24
C LYS A 280 4.55 -18.92 -29.53
N ASN A 281 3.79 -18.64 -28.46
CA ASN A 281 2.43 -18.13 -28.57
C ASN A 281 2.36 -16.58 -28.49
N ASN A 282 3.52 -15.90 -28.49
CA ASN A 282 3.63 -14.43 -28.34
C ASN A 282 2.86 -13.89 -27.10
N LYS A 283 2.89 -14.65 -25.99
CA LYS A 283 2.24 -14.31 -24.72
C LYS A 283 3.27 -13.80 -23.69
N VAL A 284 4.14 -12.88 -24.09
CA VAL A 284 4.98 -12.09 -23.17
C VAL A 284 4.38 -10.70 -23.12
N VAL A 285 3.67 -10.41 -22.03
CA VAL A 285 2.78 -9.26 -21.92
C VAL A 285 3.18 -8.36 -20.75
N LYS A 286 2.82 -7.08 -20.86
CA LYS A 286 2.92 -6.14 -19.74
C LYS A 286 1.59 -6.13 -18.98
N VAL A 287 1.65 -6.14 -17.66
CA VAL A 287 0.52 -5.83 -16.77
C VAL A 287 0.96 -4.63 -15.93
N ARG A 288 0.05 -3.71 -15.68
CA ARG A 288 0.41 -2.46 -15.00
C ARG A 288 0.89 -2.71 -13.58
N ASP A 289 2.11 -2.24 -13.29
CA ASP A 289 2.75 -2.47 -11.99
C ASP A 289 1.95 -1.88 -10.84
N ASN A 290 1.34 -0.70 -11.01
CA ASN A 290 0.49 -0.09 -9.98
C ASN A 290 -0.73 -0.95 -9.60
N TYR A 291 -1.13 -1.89 -10.45
CA TYR A 291 -2.16 -2.87 -10.12
C TYR A 291 -1.57 -4.14 -9.50
N LEU A 292 -0.46 -4.64 -10.06
CA LEU A 292 0.20 -5.86 -9.58
C LEU A 292 0.74 -5.74 -8.15
N VAL A 293 1.22 -4.54 -7.77
CA VAL A 293 1.77 -4.27 -6.44
C VAL A 293 0.80 -3.53 -5.52
N SER A 294 -0.43 -3.27 -5.98
CA SER A 294 -1.45 -2.61 -5.17
C SER A 294 -1.83 -3.47 -3.97
N THR A 295 -1.80 -2.85 -2.79
CA THR A 295 -2.32 -3.44 -1.55
C THR A 295 -3.57 -2.69 -1.08
N SER A 296 -4.39 -2.22 -2.03
CA SER A 296 -5.64 -1.50 -1.82
C SER A 296 -6.81 -2.19 -2.55
N GLN A 297 -7.97 -1.54 -2.52
CA GLN A 297 -9.16 -1.99 -3.27
C GLN A 297 -8.93 -2.06 -4.78
N TYR A 298 -7.87 -1.46 -5.32
CA TYR A 298 -7.58 -1.50 -6.75
C TYR A 298 -6.87 -2.76 -7.24
N THR A 299 -6.49 -3.66 -6.34
CA THR A 299 -5.83 -4.93 -6.67
C THR A 299 -6.67 -5.82 -7.61
N PHE A 300 -8.04 -5.67 -7.62
CA PHE A 300 -8.89 -6.41 -8.55
C PHE A 300 -8.55 -6.13 -10.01
N LYS A 301 -8.05 -4.91 -10.32
CA LYS A 301 -7.66 -4.53 -11.69
C LYS A 301 -6.50 -5.37 -12.20
N ALA A 302 -5.59 -5.81 -11.31
CA ALA A 302 -4.52 -6.73 -11.70
C ALA A 302 -5.08 -8.11 -12.07
N ALA A 303 -6.01 -8.65 -11.27
CA ALA A 303 -6.66 -9.91 -11.58
C ALA A 303 -7.44 -9.84 -12.91
N GLU A 304 -8.16 -8.72 -13.15
CA GLU A 304 -8.89 -8.51 -14.40
C GLU A 304 -7.94 -8.39 -15.61
N GLU A 305 -6.88 -7.59 -15.50
CA GLU A 305 -5.90 -7.40 -16.57
C GLU A 305 -5.16 -8.71 -16.88
N LEU A 306 -4.83 -9.47 -15.86
CA LEU A 306 -4.24 -10.80 -15.99
C LEU A 306 -5.19 -11.75 -16.71
N ALA A 307 -6.46 -11.83 -16.31
CA ALA A 307 -7.48 -12.66 -16.93
C ALA A 307 -7.71 -12.25 -18.41
N ARG A 308 -7.79 -10.97 -18.72
CA ARG A 308 -7.95 -10.45 -20.09
C ARG A 308 -6.78 -10.79 -21.01
N ASN A 309 -5.55 -10.74 -20.48
CA ASN A 309 -4.36 -11.14 -21.25
C ASN A 309 -4.28 -12.66 -21.45
N ALA A 310 -4.68 -13.42 -20.42
CA ALA A 310 -4.70 -14.89 -20.50
C ALA A 310 -5.79 -15.40 -21.46
N TYR A 311 -6.99 -14.84 -21.37
CA TYR A 311 -8.22 -15.35 -22.03
C TYR A 311 -8.99 -14.20 -22.72
N PRO A 312 -8.42 -13.53 -23.74
CA PRO A 312 -9.07 -12.39 -24.39
C PRO A 312 -10.44 -12.72 -24.95
N GLU A 313 -10.66 -13.95 -25.42
CA GLU A 313 -11.94 -14.43 -25.95
C GLU A 313 -13.08 -14.47 -24.90
N VAL A 314 -12.73 -14.60 -23.62
CA VAL A 314 -13.71 -14.57 -22.51
C VAL A 314 -14.28 -13.17 -22.31
N PHE A 315 -13.47 -12.15 -22.62
CA PHE A 315 -13.78 -10.74 -22.41
C PHE A 315 -14.12 -9.99 -23.70
N ALA A 316 -14.04 -10.62 -24.86
CA ALA A 316 -14.54 -10.04 -26.11
C ALA A 316 -16.05 -9.77 -25.97
N GLU A 317 -16.47 -8.52 -26.21
CA GLU A 317 -17.89 -8.18 -26.33
C GLU A 317 -18.44 -8.89 -27.57
N LYS A 318 -19.62 -9.47 -27.46
CA LYS A 318 -20.34 -10.07 -28.58
C LYS A 318 -21.02 -9.00 -29.41
#